data_af59e2d047f703333225d63dce6d6fc4
#
_entry.id   af59e2d047f703333225d63dce6d6fc4
#
_cell.length_a   1.000
_cell.length_b   1.000
_cell.length_c   1.000
_cell.angle_alpha   90.00
_cell.angle_beta   90.00
_cell.angle_gamma   90.00
#
_symmetry.space_group_name_H-M   'P 1'
#
loop_
_entity.id
_entity.type
_entity.pdbx_description
1 polymer ?
#
loop_
_entity_poly.entity_id
_entity_poly.type
_entity_poly.pdbx_seq_one_letter_code
_entity_poly.pdbx_strand_id
1 'polypeptide(L)'
;MIPTREQFPDLLREHGLTGAGVEIGVKEGKFSRVLLKSDLSTIYLIDPWLHYECGNATVPQEEHDRRYEAVLKEFMIPTNPPRVLVIRATSVDGTQHFKDGSLDFVYIDADHRYKYIKEDLAAWYPKVKSGGIFAGHDYLNIKVPHIVEVKRAVDEFVEEKGLDLNVTEEPRWKSWWTVVR
;
A
#
# COMPACT_ATOMS: atom_id res chain seq x y z
N MET A 1 -6.90 -15.28 -9.65
CA MET A 1 -7.66 -14.03 -9.39
C MET A 1 -8.18 -14.09 -7.96
N ILE A 2 -8.00 -13.05 -7.16
CA ILE A 2 -8.51 -13.02 -5.78
C ILE A 2 -9.80 -12.19 -5.72
N PRO A 3 -10.90 -12.67 -5.07
CA PRO A 3 -12.17 -11.98 -4.98
C PRO A 3 -12.12 -10.66 -4.23
N THR A 4 -11.35 -10.59 -3.13
CA THR A 4 -11.27 -9.40 -2.28
C THR A 4 -9.85 -9.15 -1.78
N ARG A 5 -9.57 -7.94 -1.30
CA ARG A 5 -8.27 -7.61 -0.70
C ARG A 5 -7.94 -8.42 0.56
N GLU A 6 -8.94 -9.01 1.21
CA GLU A 6 -8.73 -9.88 2.37
C GLU A 6 -7.93 -11.15 2.03
N GLN A 7 -7.83 -11.50 0.73
CA GLN A 7 -7.14 -12.68 0.24
C GLN A 7 -5.71 -12.41 -0.26
N PHE A 8 -5.19 -11.20 -0.10
CA PHE A 8 -3.77 -10.95 -0.39
C PHE A 8 -2.81 -11.87 0.40
N PRO A 9 -3.07 -12.23 1.68
CA PRO A 9 -2.24 -13.23 2.35
C PRO A 9 -2.16 -14.57 1.63
N ASP A 10 -3.26 -15.05 1.06
CA ASP A 10 -3.28 -16.31 0.30
C ASP A 10 -2.53 -16.16 -1.03
N LEU A 11 -2.74 -15.04 -1.74
CA LEU A 11 -2.00 -14.70 -2.94
C LEU A 11 -0.47 -14.68 -2.70
N LEU A 12 -0.03 -14.08 -1.60
CA LEU A 12 1.38 -14.04 -1.24
C LEU A 12 1.95 -15.44 -0.99
N ARG A 13 1.17 -16.32 -0.32
CA ARG A 13 1.56 -17.74 -0.11
C ARG A 13 1.64 -18.52 -1.44
N GLU A 14 0.68 -18.34 -2.32
CA GLU A 14 0.66 -18.97 -3.66
C GLU A 14 1.90 -18.59 -4.48
N HIS A 15 2.40 -17.36 -4.30
CA HIS A 15 3.64 -16.90 -4.93
C HIS A 15 4.91 -17.18 -4.12
N GLY A 16 4.83 -17.83 -2.96
CA GLY A 16 5.97 -18.14 -2.10
C GLY A 16 6.66 -16.90 -1.51
N LEU A 17 5.93 -15.81 -1.32
CA LEU A 17 6.44 -14.53 -0.85
C LEU A 17 6.39 -14.46 0.68
N THR A 18 7.57 -14.60 1.30
CA THR A 18 7.72 -14.67 2.77
C THR A 18 8.71 -13.65 3.32
N GLY A 19 9.29 -12.81 2.48
CA GLY A 19 10.26 -11.78 2.85
C GLY A 19 9.62 -10.54 3.44
N ALA A 20 10.03 -9.37 2.97
CA ALA A 20 9.53 -8.08 3.47
C ALA A 20 8.38 -7.55 2.62
N GLY A 21 7.35 -7.00 3.28
CA GLY A 21 6.25 -6.28 2.64
C GLY A 21 6.07 -4.89 3.20
N VAL A 22 5.47 -4.00 2.40
CA VAL A 22 5.18 -2.60 2.77
C VAL A 22 3.72 -2.27 2.49
N GLU A 23 3.04 -1.62 3.44
CA GLU A 23 1.79 -0.89 3.25
C GLU A 23 2.05 0.61 3.30
N ILE A 24 1.60 1.34 2.29
CA ILE A 24 1.69 2.80 2.19
C ILE A 24 0.29 3.39 2.29
N GLY A 25 0.07 4.28 3.28
CA GLY A 25 -1.25 4.80 3.60
C GLY A 25 -2.00 3.93 4.62
N VAL A 26 -1.43 3.77 5.78
CA VAL A 26 -1.91 2.88 6.86
C VAL A 26 -3.17 3.38 7.55
N LYS A 27 -3.25 4.70 7.75
CA LYS A 27 -4.35 5.38 8.45
C LYS A 27 -4.64 4.79 9.83
N GLU A 28 -5.55 3.81 9.93
CA GLU A 28 -5.98 3.13 11.16
C GLU A 28 -5.57 1.64 11.19
N GLY A 29 -4.74 1.20 10.23
CA GLY A 29 -4.24 -0.17 10.17
C GLY A 29 -5.27 -1.23 9.75
N LYS A 30 -6.30 -0.86 8.99
CA LYS A 30 -7.34 -1.82 8.57
C LYS A 30 -6.76 -2.91 7.69
N PHE A 31 -6.00 -2.56 6.67
CA PHE A 31 -5.36 -3.52 5.79
C PHE A 31 -4.11 -4.14 6.43
N SER A 32 -3.44 -3.43 7.33
CA SER A 32 -2.34 -3.97 8.13
C SER A 32 -2.75 -5.25 8.87
N ARG A 33 -3.97 -5.29 9.43
CA ARG A 33 -4.53 -6.49 10.09
C ARG A 33 -4.71 -7.66 9.12
N VAL A 34 -4.99 -7.38 7.86
CA VAL A 34 -5.05 -8.40 6.81
C VAL A 34 -3.65 -8.92 6.53
N LEU A 35 -2.68 -8.04 6.34
CA LEU A 35 -1.29 -8.41 6.06
C LEU A 35 -0.66 -9.23 7.19
N LEU A 36 -1.04 -9.02 8.44
CA LEU A 36 -0.59 -9.86 9.57
C LEU A 36 -0.95 -11.34 9.43
N LYS A 37 -1.94 -11.69 8.61
CA LYS A 37 -2.33 -13.07 8.33
C LYS A 37 -1.44 -13.74 7.26
N SER A 38 -0.54 -12.99 6.62
CA SER A 38 0.42 -13.51 5.64
C SER A 38 1.63 -14.16 6.33
N ASP A 39 2.47 -14.80 5.53
CA ASP A 39 3.72 -15.39 6.00
C ASP A 39 4.93 -14.45 5.81
N LEU A 40 4.67 -13.16 5.54
CA LEU A 40 5.73 -12.16 5.46
C LEU A 40 6.51 -12.09 6.78
N SER A 41 7.83 -12.17 6.68
CA SER A 41 8.73 -12.11 7.84
C SER A 41 8.78 -10.73 8.48
N THR A 42 8.65 -9.69 7.65
CA THR A 42 8.64 -8.30 8.09
C THR A 42 7.61 -7.49 7.33
N ILE A 43 6.83 -6.69 8.03
CA ILE A 43 5.82 -5.79 7.46
C ILE A 43 6.17 -4.36 7.88
N TYR A 44 6.34 -3.49 6.90
CA TYR A 44 6.54 -2.06 7.12
C TYR A 44 5.23 -1.32 6.90
N LEU A 45 4.85 -0.49 7.87
CA LEU A 45 3.65 0.34 7.84
C LEU A 45 4.08 1.80 7.70
N ILE A 46 3.80 2.42 6.56
CA ILE A 46 4.25 3.77 6.23
C ILE A 46 3.06 4.69 6.03
N ASP A 47 3.02 5.77 6.83
CA ASP A 47 2.02 6.82 6.72
C ASP A 47 2.61 8.10 7.31
N PRO A 48 2.36 9.29 6.77
CA PRO A 48 2.82 10.53 7.36
C PRO A 48 2.06 10.88 8.64
N TRP A 49 0.82 10.41 8.80
CA TRP A 49 -0.11 10.86 9.84
C TRP A 49 -0.08 12.38 10.03
N LEU A 50 -0.08 13.07 8.90
CA LEU A 50 -0.07 14.52 8.84
C LEU A 50 -1.40 15.03 8.31
N HIS A 51 -1.79 16.19 8.82
CA HIS A 51 -2.88 16.95 8.26
C HIS A 51 -2.55 17.35 6.82
N TYR A 52 -3.48 17.09 5.91
CA TYR A 52 -3.44 17.61 4.54
C TYR A 52 -4.85 18.02 4.11
N GLU A 53 -4.92 19.06 3.32
CA GLU A 53 -6.19 19.53 2.77
C GLU A 53 -6.63 18.59 1.64
N CYS A 54 -7.73 17.89 1.86
CA CYS A 54 -8.37 17.06 0.84
C CYS A 54 -9.85 17.37 0.76
N GLY A 55 -10.22 18.23 -0.17
CA GLY A 55 -11.62 18.66 -0.37
C GLY A 55 -12.20 19.36 0.87
N ASN A 56 -13.46 19.07 1.20
CA ASN A 56 -14.17 19.73 2.31
C ASN A 56 -14.01 19.03 3.67
N ALA A 57 -13.25 17.94 3.75
CA ALA A 57 -13.08 17.17 4.98
C ALA A 57 -11.63 17.28 5.47
N THR A 58 -11.39 18.29 6.28
CA THR A 58 -10.12 18.45 6.99
C THR A 58 -10.15 17.63 8.28
N VAL A 59 -9.25 16.68 8.39
CA VAL A 59 -9.02 15.91 9.64
C VAL A 59 -7.98 16.68 10.45
N PRO A 60 -8.25 17.06 11.71
CA PRO A 60 -7.28 17.78 12.55
C PRO A 60 -6.02 16.95 12.82
N GLN A 61 -4.88 17.63 13.07
CA GLN A 61 -3.61 16.95 13.36
C GLN A 61 -3.72 16.04 14.60
N GLU A 62 -4.47 16.44 15.62
CA GLU A 62 -4.66 15.63 16.83
C GLU A 62 -5.32 14.27 16.53
N GLU A 63 -6.18 14.20 15.52
CA GLU A 63 -6.79 12.94 15.09
C GLU A 63 -5.76 12.06 14.36
N HIS A 64 -4.89 12.64 13.53
CA HIS A 64 -3.79 11.91 12.90
C HIS A 64 -2.81 11.37 13.93
N ASP A 65 -2.47 12.15 14.94
CA ASP A 65 -1.58 11.73 16.04
C ASP A 65 -2.22 10.60 16.86
N ARG A 66 -3.52 10.68 17.17
CA ARG A 66 -4.24 9.57 17.84
C ARG A 66 -4.23 8.27 17.02
N ARG A 67 -4.40 8.36 15.69
CA ARG A 67 -4.32 7.19 14.81
C ARG A 67 -2.92 6.59 14.81
N TYR A 68 -1.89 7.43 14.73
CA TYR A 68 -0.51 7.00 14.81
C TYR A 68 -0.21 6.26 16.12
N GLU A 69 -0.58 6.83 17.26
CA GLU A 69 -0.42 6.20 18.58
C GLU A 69 -1.16 4.87 18.69
N ALA A 70 -2.37 4.81 18.15
CA ALA A 70 -3.16 3.57 18.13
C ALA A 70 -2.47 2.48 17.28
N VAL A 71 -1.92 2.84 16.12
CA VAL A 71 -1.16 1.93 15.25
C VAL A 71 0.10 1.44 15.95
N LEU A 72 0.87 2.33 16.59
CA LEU A 72 2.04 1.93 17.38
C LEU A 72 1.68 0.93 18.47
N LYS A 73 0.65 1.24 19.25
CA LYS A 73 0.18 0.37 20.35
C LYS A 73 -0.28 -1.00 19.87
N GLU A 74 -0.94 -1.07 18.73
CA GLU A 74 -1.50 -2.31 18.20
C GLU A 74 -0.46 -3.18 17.51
N PHE A 75 0.43 -2.59 16.70
CA PHE A 75 1.27 -3.35 15.79
C PHE A 75 2.73 -3.49 16.22
N MET A 76 3.26 -2.56 17.02
CA MET A 76 4.63 -2.69 17.53
C MET A 76 4.71 -3.62 18.74
N ILE A 77 4.30 -4.86 18.56
CA ILE A 77 4.44 -5.90 19.59
C ILE A 77 5.91 -6.33 19.63
N PRO A 78 6.54 -6.34 20.82
CA PRO A 78 7.93 -6.76 20.95
C PRO A 78 8.12 -8.23 20.52
N THR A 79 8.79 -8.43 19.41
CA THR A 79 9.26 -9.73 18.92
C THR A 79 10.74 -9.60 18.55
N ASN A 80 11.47 -10.69 18.50
CA ASN A 80 12.88 -10.66 18.12
C ASN A 80 13.15 -11.69 16.99
N PRO A 81 13.37 -11.24 15.73
CA PRO A 81 13.31 -9.85 15.26
C PRO A 81 11.89 -9.27 15.25
N PRO A 82 11.72 -7.94 15.23
CA PRO A 82 10.40 -7.32 15.14
C PRO A 82 9.75 -7.64 13.79
N ARG A 83 8.49 -8.11 13.83
CA ARG A 83 7.75 -8.47 12.61
C ARG A 83 7.10 -7.24 11.96
N VAL A 84 6.72 -6.25 12.74
CA VAL A 84 6.12 -5.01 12.23
C VAL A 84 6.98 -3.83 12.59
N LEU A 85 7.21 -2.96 11.62
CA LEU A 85 7.96 -1.72 11.76
C LEU A 85 7.09 -0.57 11.24
N VAL A 86 6.87 0.45 12.07
CA VAL A 86 6.07 1.62 11.74
C VAL A 86 7.01 2.78 11.41
N ILE A 87 6.81 3.40 10.24
CA ILE A 87 7.62 4.50 9.74
C ILE A 87 6.69 5.70 9.50
N ARG A 88 6.89 6.79 10.25
CA ARG A 88 6.16 8.04 10.03
C ARG A 88 6.86 8.86 8.95
N ALA A 89 6.43 8.70 7.71
CA ALA A 89 7.01 9.37 6.53
C ALA A 89 5.96 9.54 5.43
N THR A 90 6.21 10.46 4.50
CA THR A 90 5.45 10.50 3.25
C THR A 90 5.74 9.25 2.42
N SER A 91 4.87 8.94 1.46
CA SER A 91 5.07 7.78 0.60
C SER A 91 6.45 7.79 -0.06
N VAL A 92 6.80 8.88 -0.73
CA VAL A 92 8.06 8.98 -1.47
C VAL A 92 9.28 8.96 -0.53
N ASP A 93 9.24 9.68 0.60
CA ASP A 93 10.34 9.68 1.57
C ASP A 93 10.55 8.28 2.17
N GLY A 94 9.47 7.53 2.36
CA GLY A 94 9.52 6.15 2.86
C GLY A 94 10.37 5.22 1.99
N THR A 95 10.50 5.48 0.70
CA THR A 95 11.32 4.65 -0.21
C THR A 95 12.80 4.62 0.14
N GLN A 96 13.31 5.64 0.84
CA GLN A 96 14.73 5.75 1.23
C GLN A 96 15.16 4.64 2.21
N HIS A 97 14.21 3.99 2.86
CA HIS A 97 14.47 2.87 3.77
C HIS A 97 14.73 1.55 3.04
N PHE A 98 14.54 1.49 1.71
CA PHE A 98 14.57 0.24 0.96
C PHE A 98 15.51 0.32 -0.25
N LYS A 99 16.27 -0.74 -0.45
CA LYS A 99 17.05 -0.95 -1.67
C LYS A 99 16.13 -1.42 -2.79
N ASP A 100 16.52 -1.18 -4.03
CA ASP A 100 15.80 -1.71 -5.18
C ASP A 100 15.81 -3.25 -5.14
N GLY A 101 14.69 -3.86 -5.50
CA GLY A 101 14.51 -5.31 -5.51
C GLY A 101 14.54 -5.99 -4.13
N SER A 102 14.34 -5.24 -3.03
CA SER A 102 14.42 -5.81 -1.67
C SER A 102 13.09 -6.23 -1.08
N LEU A 103 11.97 -5.88 -1.69
CA LEU A 103 10.62 -6.13 -1.17
C LEU A 103 9.93 -7.26 -1.94
N ASP A 104 9.26 -8.13 -1.22
CA ASP A 104 8.39 -9.17 -1.75
C ASP A 104 7.03 -8.60 -2.16
N PHE A 105 6.58 -7.59 -1.43
CA PHE A 105 5.25 -7.03 -1.56
C PHE A 105 5.22 -5.54 -1.26
N VAL A 106 4.49 -4.78 -2.09
CA VAL A 106 4.14 -3.37 -1.85
C VAL A 106 2.67 -3.17 -2.10
N TYR A 107 1.99 -2.48 -1.19
CA TYR A 107 0.58 -2.12 -1.30
C TYR A 107 0.40 -0.61 -1.10
N ILE A 108 -0.12 0.10 -2.12
CA ILE A 108 -0.33 1.54 -2.13
C ILE A 108 -1.79 1.87 -1.87
N ASP A 109 -2.07 2.59 -0.78
CA ASP A 109 -3.39 3.10 -0.39
C ASP A 109 -3.26 4.51 0.21
N ALA A 110 -2.50 5.40 -0.47
CA ALA A 110 -2.14 6.72 0.00
C ALA A 110 -3.03 7.83 -0.62
N ASP A 111 -2.47 8.82 -1.29
CA ASP A 111 -3.23 9.88 -1.95
C ASP A 111 -3.72 9.42 -3.33
N HIS A 112 -5.03 9.52 -3.57
CA HIS A 112 -5.68 8.97 -4.76
C HIS A 112 -5.73 9.94 -5.95
N ARG A 113 -5.10 11.12 -5.85
CA ARG A 113 -4.99 12.08 -6.95
C ARG A 113 -3.91 11.62 -7.95
N TYR A 114 -4.19 11.75 -9.22
CA TYR A 114 -3.36 11.26 -10.33
C TYR A 114 -1.85 11.54 -10.18
N LYS A 115 -1.50 12.79 -9.84
CA LYS A 115 -0.09 13.18 -9.67
C LYS A 115 0.63 12.32 -8.62
N TYR A 116 0.02 12.15 -7.46
CA TYR A 116 0.63 11.45 -6.33
C TYR A 116 0.69 9.94 -6.57
N ILE A 117 -0.34 9.38 -7.19
CA ILE A 117 -0.30 7.96 -7.61
C ILE A 117 0.83 7.72 -8.62
N LYS A 118 1.04 8.60 -9.60
CA LYS A 118 2.15 8.48 -10.55
C LYS A 118 3.52 8.53 -9.86
N GLU A 119 3.67 9.42 -8.88
CA GLU A 119 4.88 9.52 -8.05
C GLU A 119 5.09 8.24 -7.24
N ASP A 120 4.05 7.71 -6.60
CA ASP A 120 4.11 6.47 -5.81
C ASP A 120 4.45 5.26 -6.68
N LEU A 121 3.79 5.09 -7.82
CA LEU A 121 4.06 3.99 -8.75
C LEU A 121 5.52 4.01 -9.22
N ALA A 122 6.04 5.18 -9.58
CA ALA A 122 7.42 5.32 -10.05
C ALA A 122 8.45 5.08 -8.94
N ALA A 123 8.15 5.51 -7.71
CA ALA A 123 9.07 5.42 -6.57
C ALA A 123 9.11 4.00 -5.95
N TRP A 124 7.97 3.30 -5.90
CA TRP A 124 7.86 2.01 -5.21
C TRP A 124 8.07 0.80 -6.10
N TYR A 125 7.73 0.87 -7.40
CA TYR A 125 7.91 -0.26 -8.30
C TYR A 125 9.36 -0.81 -8.33
N PRO A 126 10.41 0.01 -8.38
CA PRO A 126 11.79 -0.48 -8.34
C PRO A 126 12.15 -1.20 -7.04
N LYS A 127 11.43 -0.94 -5.95
CA LYS A 127 11.70 -1.55 -4.64
C LYS A 127 11.26 -3.01 -4.56
N VAL A 128 10.30 -3.41 -5.41
CA VAL A 128 9.79 -4.77 -5.46
C VAL A 128 10.73 -5.65 -6.27
N LYS A 129 11.06 -6.83 -5.76
CA LYS A 129 11.90 -7.81 -6.47
C LYS A 129 11.18 -8.40 -7.68
N SER A 130 11.93 -8.93 -8.65
CA SER A 130 11.36 -9.77 -9.71
C SER A 130 10.61 -10.97 -9.10
N GLY A 131 9.40 -11.24 -9.59
CA GLY A 131 8.48 -12.24 -9.03
C GLY A 131 7.70 -11.75 -7.80
N GLY A 132 8.01 -10.58 -7.26
CA GLY A 132 7.25 -9.96 -6.17
C GLY A 132 5.92 -9.36 -6.65
N ILE A 133 5.05 -9.02 -5.73
CA ILE A 133 3.73 -8.43 -6.01
C ILE A 133 3.74 -6.94 -5.71
N PHE A 134 3.39 -6.16 -6.74
CA PHE A 134 3.13 -4.73 -6.66
C PHE A 134 1.63 -4.47 -6.76
N ALA A 135 1.04 -3.83 -5.76
CA ALA A 135 -0.40 -3.76 -5.58
C ALA A 135 -0.86 -2.42 -5.02
N GLY A 136 -2.17 -2.18 -5.02
CA GLY A 136 -2.77 -1.03 -4.35
C GLY A 136 -4.29 -1.10 -4.31
N HIS A 137 -4.88 -0.06 -3.72
CA HIS A 137 -6.32 0.05 -3.53
C HIS A 137 -6.97 1.04 -4.50
N ASP A 138 -8.28 1.21 -4.36
CA ASP A 138 -9.09 2.23 -5.04
C ASP A 138 -8.94 2.28 -6.56
N TYR A 139 -8.90 1.10 -7.22
CA TYR A 139 -8.84 1.00 -8.68
C TYR A 139 -10.15 1.48 -9.33
N LEU A 140 -10.32 2.80 -9.32
CA LEU A 140 -11.47 3.48 -9.91
C LEU A 140 -11.12 4.94 -10.28
N ASN A 141 -12.01 5.59 -11.04
CA ASN A 141 -11.93 7.00 -11.34
C ASN A 141 -13.22 7.70 -10.88
N ILE A 142 -13.12 8.62 -9.93
CA ILE A 142 -14.22 9.46 -9.45
C ILE A 142 -13.76 10.92 -9.42
N LYS A 143 -14.62 11.83 -9.91
CA LYS A 143 -14.32 13.26 -9.94
C LYS A 143 -15.03 14.06 -8.84
N VAL A 144 -16.14 13.54 -8.28
CA VAL A 144 -16.99 14.25 -7.30
C VAL A 144 -17.57 13.23 -6.32
N PRO A 145 -17.61 13.47 -5.00
CA PRO A 145 -17.11 14.65 -4.28
C PRO A 145 -15.60 14.69 -4.04
N HIS A 146 -14.89 13.56 -4.23
CA HIS A 146 -13.44 13.44 -4.05
C HIS A 146 -12.80 12.99 -5.36
N ILE A 147 -11.62 13.52 -5.66
CA ILE A 147 -10.86 13.12 -6.85
C ILE A 147 -10.14 11.82 -6.54
N VAL A 148 -10.53 10.74 -7.24
CA VAL A 148 -9.83 9.45 -7.24
C VAL A 148 -9.52 9.13 -8.70
N GLU A 149 -8.25 9.03 -9.04
CA GLU A 149 -7.78 8.79 -10.40
C GLU A 149 -6.79 7.60 -10.45
N VAL A 150 -6.91 6.67 -9.50
CA VAL A 150 -6.00 5.52 -9.36
C VAL A 150 -6.06 4.64 -10.60
N LYS A 151 -7.26 4.31 -11.07
CA LYS A 151 -7.42 3.47 -12.27
C LYS A 151 -6.66 4.03 -13.46
N ARG A 152 -6.79 5.32 -13.74
CA ARG A 152 -6.10 5.96 -14.86
C ARG A 152 -4.59 5.84 -14.74
N ALA A 153 -4.04 6.17 -13.57
CA ALA A 153 -2.59 6.15 -13.35
C ALA A 153 -2.02 4.73 -13.43
N VAL A 154 -2.75 3.74 -12.89
CA VAL A 154 -2.36 2.33 -12.92
C VAL A 154 -2.43 1.77 -14.34
N ASP A 155 -3.50 2.05 -15.11
CA ASP A 155 -3.63 1.59 -16.51
C ASP A 155 -2.46 2.09 -17.36
N GLU A 156 -2.15 3.39 -17.28
CA GLU A 156 -1.01 3.97 -18.01
C GLU A 156 0.32 3.34 -17.59
N PHE A 157 0.49 3.08 -16.29
CA PHE A 157 1.72 2.49 -15.75
C PHE A 157 1.93 1.04 -16.21
N VAL A 158 0.89 0.19 -16.13
CA VAL A 158 1.02 -1.21 -16.54
C VAL A 158 1.19 -1.35 -18.04
N GLU A 159 0.57 -0.47 -18.84
CA GLU A 159 0.77 -0.40 -20.27
C GLU A 159 2.22 -0.02 -20.61
N GLU A 160 2.75 1.06 -20.00
CA GLU A 160 4.14 1.50 -20.17
C GLU A 160 5.16 0.40 -19.84
N LYS A 161 4.91 -0.36 -18.77
CA LYS A 161 5.80 -1.42 -18.29
C LYS A 161 5.55 -2.79 -18.93
N GLY A 162 4.49 -2.94 -19.71
CA GLY A 162 4.10 -4.21 -20.32
C GLY A 162 3.72 -5.27 -19.30
N LEU A 163 3.03 -4.88 -18.21
CA LEU A 163 2.66 -5.76 -17.11
C LEU A 163 1.24 -6.29 -17.24
N ASP A 164 0.99 -7.47 -16.67
CA ASP A 164 -0.35 -8.05 -16.59
C ASP A 164 -1.07 -7.51 -15.35
N LEU A 165 -2.16 -6.79 -15.56
CA LEU A 165 -2.97 -6.21 -14.50
C LEU A 165 -4.05 -7.19 -14.03
N ASN A 166 -4.11 -7.38 -12.72
CA ASN A 166 -5.19 -8.11 -12.05
C ASN A 166 -5.97 -7.14 -11.17
N VAL A 167 -7.28 -7.38 -11.03
CA VAL A 167 -8.17 -6.54 -10.23
C VAL A 167 -9.10 -7.46 -9.44
N THR A 168 -9.36 -7.12 -8.18
CA THR A 168 -10.29 -7.86 -7.32
C THR A 168 -11.75 -7.67 -7.76
N GLU A 169 -12.64 -8.56 -7.29
CA GLU A 169 -14.05 -8.60 -7.72
C GLU A 169 -14.98 -7.73 -6.84
N GLU A 170 -14.44 -7.04 -5.82
CA GLU A 170 -15.26 -6.17 -4.98
C GLU A 170 -16.12 -5.22 -5.82
N PRO A 171 -17.39 -4.95 -5.42
CA PRO A 171 -18.30 -4.12 -6.19
C PRO A 171 -17.87 -2.65 -6.26
N ARG A 172 -17.10 -2.20 -5.27
CA ARG A 172 -16.49 -0.86 -5.17
C ARG A 172 -15.13 -0.97 -4.49
N TRP A 173 -14.30 0.06 -4.66
CA TRP A 173 -13.02 0.18 -3.95
C TRP A 173 -12.15 -1.05 -4.16
N LYS A 174 -12.03 -1.46 -5.43
CA LYS A 174 -11.26 -2.64 -5.83
C LYS A 174 -9.78 -2.44 -5.55
N SER A 175 -9.10 -3.53 -5.25
CA SER A 175 -7.64 -3.56 -5.28
C SER A 175 -7.15 -4.01 -6.65
N TRP A 176 -5.96 -3.58 -7.00
CA TRP A 176 -5.24 -3.99 -8.20
C TRP A 176 -3.90 -4.60 -7.82
N TRP A 177 -3.37 -5.46 -8.65
CA TRP A 177 -2.04 -6.01 -8.46
C TRP A 177 -1.42 -6.52 -9.75
N THR A 178 -0.08 -6.57 -9.76
CA THR A 178 0.73 -7.14 -10.84
C THR A 178 1.92 -7.87 -10.25
N VAL A 179 2.48 -8.82 -11.00
CA VAL A 179 3.75 -9.48 -10.67
C VAL A 179 4.87 -8.72 -11.37
N VAL A 180 5.90 -8.32 -10.62
CA VAL A 180 7.06 -7.60 -11.14
C VAL A 180 7.94 -8.55 -11.97
N ARG A 181 8.36 -8.12 -13.15
CA ARG A 181 9.20 -8.89 -14.07
C ARG A 181 10.68 -8.63 -13.87
#